data_e616963b647c5eb3cb17b47dc0151dd6
#
_entry.id   e616963b647c5eb3cb17b47dc0151dd6
#
_cell.length_a   1.000
_cell.length_b   1.000
_cell.length_c   1.000
_cell.angle_alpha   90.00
_cell.angle_beta   90.00
_cell.angle_gamma   90.00
#
_symmetry.space_group_name_H-M   'P 1'
#
loop_
_entity.id
_entity.type
_entity.pdbx_description
1 polymer ?
#
loop_
_entity_poly.entity_id
_entity_poly.type
_entity_poly.pdbx_seq_one_letter_code
_entity_poly.pdbx_strand_id
1 'polypeptide(L)'
;MDRLVRVILAAGLLLALAWPARAQSYSQTSRAFVQTPQALGMGDATVAFPTRATVFFYNPAHLARVAPLRPRVTLVGLRGTLTSNTVDQYTFYRDELEPAIERGLDELSSDELEALYDEVFALGRTRTLVNGDLLLPSVLMQAGGVGLGAGLFATSVARYRAEDGGAGIPAVDLKGQGDLIGVAAAAIDFGRFGVQGFSAGLTAKYTRRYLTLKAKPIDTISPDEHLYLFEATSFGLDLGLLYDLDVVPVPGTLRFGVALYDVLASDFDYAYRRSLIGDDAQDDPVAIAMERMLAMDRYALHGSSRVGLAYTTPALGGLIKETGIALDYVGYRQPRIEQTFTAHLRMGVQARLSDLLALRLGLSQGYTTFGAGLRLGLLQLDYAYYGVEEGRIPGQVPSWNHSLLLTAVLF
;
A
#
# COMPACT_ATOMS: atom_id res chain seq x y z
N MET A 1 13.47 -28.47 -22.24
CA MET A 1 12.57 -27.39 -21.82
C MET A 1 12.54 -27.23 -20.28
N ASP A 2 12.30 -28.27 -19.51
CA ASP A 2 12.26 -28.23 -18.04
C ASP A 2 13.50 -27.66 -17.34
N ARG A 3 14.70 -27.90 -17.90
CA ARG A 3 15.93 -27.38 -17.31
C ARG A 3 16.01 -25.83 -17.39
N LEU A 4 15.61 -25.25 -18.52
CA LEU A 4 15.62 -23.78 -18.70
C LEU A 4 14.63 -23.10 -17.77
N VAL A 5 13.42 -23.64 -17.64
CA VAL A 5 12.41 -23.13 -16.73
C VAL A 5 12.87 -23.20 -15.27
N ARG A 6 13.46 -24.33 -14.85
CA ARG A 6 14.03 -24.48 -13.49
C ARG A 6 15.17 -23.51 -13.24
N VAL A 7 16.02 -23.22 -14.22
CA VAL A 7 17.09 -22.23 -14.12
C VAL A 7 16.52 -20.82 -14.01
N ILE A 8 15.51 -20.46 -14.81
CA ILE A 8 14.85 -19.14 -14.74
C ILE A 8 14.14 -18.97 -13.40
N LEU A 9 13.43 -19.99 -12.90
CA LEU A 9 12.78 -19.94 -11.60
C LEU A 9 13.79 -19.84 -10.45
N ALA A 10 14.86 -20.62 -10.49
CA ALA A 10 15.93 -20.55 -9.49
C ALA A 10 16.65 -19.20 -9.54
N ALA A 11 16.96 -18.67 -10.73
CA ALA A 11 17.55 -17.36 -10.90
C ALA A 11 16.60 -16.24 -10.42
N GLY A 12 15.32 -16.31 -10.75
CA GLY A 12 14.30 -15.38 -10.27
C GLY A 12 14.16 -15.41 -8.75
N LEU A 13 14.15 -16.61 -8.15
CA LEU A 13 14.13 -16.78 -6.70
C LEU A 13 15.40 -16.24 -6.04
N LEU A 14 16.58 -16.55 -6.59
CA LEU A 14 17.86 -16.04 -6.08
C LEU A 14 17.96 -14.52 -6.22
N LEU A 15 17.51 -13.95 -7.35
CA LEU A 15 17.43 -12.51 -7.54
C LEU A 15 16.47 -11.85 -6.56
N ALA A 16 15.30 -12.46 -6.31
CA ALA A 16 14.33 -11.92 -5.36
C ALA A 16 14.84 -11.98 -3.91
N LEU A 17 15.58 -13.04 -3.55
CA LEU A 17 16.17 -13.21 -2.21
C LEU A 17 17.47 -12.40 -2.04
N ALA A 18 18.27 -12.26 -3.11
CA ALA A 18 19.55 -11.55 -3.11
C ALA A 18 19.42 -10.05 -3.43
N TRP A 19 18.23 -9.60 -3.90
CA TRP A 19 18.02 -8.17 -4.19
C TRP A 19 18.28 -7.36 -2.93
N PRO A 20 19.37 -6.59 -2.87
CA PRO A 20 19.71 -5.86 -1.67
C PRO A 20 18.64 -4.80 -1.48
N ALA A 21 17.72 -5.05 -0.55
CA ALA A 21 16.94 -3.99 0.04
C ALA A 21 17.94 -3.07 0.75
N ARG A 22 18.52 -2.12 0.01
CA ARG A 22 19.34 -1.06 0.62
C ARG A 22 18.43 -0.36 1.61
N ALA A 23 18.68 -0.67 2.87
CA ALA A 23 17.94 -0.15 3.98
C ALA A 23 18.18 1.36 4.05
N GLN A 24 17.19 2.12 3.66
CA GLN A 24 16.96 3.42 4.26
C GLN A 24 15.51 3.49 4.68
N SER A 25 15.38 3.84 5.93
CA SER A 25 14.13 3.97 6.61
C SER A 25 13.29 5.02 5.94
N TYR A 26 12.14 4.67 5.53
CA TYR A 26 10.95 5.46 5.72
C TYR A 26 9.77 4.71 5.11
N SER A 27 8.91 4.27 5.99
CA SER A 27 7.47 4.02 5.83
C SER A 27 7.00 3.46 4.46
N GLN A 28 5.98 2.65 4.51
CA GLN A 28 5.13 2.18 3.40
C GLN A 28 4.69 3.28 2.41
N THR A 29 4.98 4.55 2.70
CA THR A 29 4.68 5.75 1.91
C THR A 29 5.74 6.15 0.90
N SER A 30 6.92 5.55 0.87
CA SER A 30 7.91 5.91 -0.15
C SER A 30 7.56 5.34 -1.53
N ARG A 31 6.90 4.21 -1.58
CA ARG A 31 6.50 3.55 -2.83
C ARG A 31 5.17 4.11 -3.36
N ALA A 32 5.13 4.44 -4.65
CA ALA A 32 3.90 4.72 -5.37
C ALA A 32 3.13 3.41 -5.60
N PHE A 33 2.08 3.18 -4.81
CA PHE A 33 1.38 1.91 -4.76
C PHE A 33 -0.07 2.09 -4.36
N VAL A 34 -0.98 1.44 -5.07
CA VAL A 34 -2.41 1.41 -4.72
C VAL A 34 -2.75 0.04 -4.15
N GLN A 35 -2.96 -0.02 -2.83
CA GLN A 35 -3.48 -1.24 -2.18
C GLN A 35 -4.99 -1.35 -2.38
N THR A 36 -5.50 -2.56 -2.43
CA THR A 36 -6.94 -2.80 -2.50
C THR A 36 -7.44 -3.57 -1.27
N PRO A 37 -8.69 -3.34 -0.83
CA PRO A 37 -9.29 -4.15 0.22
C PRO A 37 -9.33 -5.64 -0.13
N GLN A 38 -9.40 -5.99 -1.41
CA GLN A 38 -9.26 -7.38 -1.86
C GLN A 38 -7.93 -7.99 -1.42
N ALA A 39 -6.83 -7.30 -1.64
CA ALA A 39 -5.50 -7.76 -1.24
C ALA A 39 -5.33 -7.74 0.28
N LEU A 40 -5.74 -6.64 0.92
CA LEU A 40 -5.65 -6.46 2.38
C LEU A 40 -6.42 -7.53 3.14
N GLY A 41 -7.65 -7.88 2.71
CA GLY A 41 -8.45 -8.94 3.30
C GLY A 41 -7.85 -10.35 3.14
N MET A 42 -6.93 -10.53 2.17
CA MET A 42 -6.12 -11.74 1.98
C MET A 42 -4.74 -11.64 2.63
N GLY A 43 -4.56 -10.81 3.65
CA GLY A 43 -3.27 -10.60 4.27
C GLY A 43 -2.22 -10.00 3.33
N ASP A 44 -2.62 -9.40 2.20
CA ASP A 44 -1.76 -8.87 1.14
C ASP A 44 -0.94 -9.96 0.38
N ALA A 45 -1.40 -11.23 0.42
CA ALA A 45 -0.80 -12.35 -0.31
C ALA A 45 -1.35 -12.41 -1.74
N THR A 46 -0.67 -11.78 -2.70
CA THR A 46 -1.22 -11.49 -4.03
C THR A 46 -0.26 -11.65 -5.19
N VAL A 47 1.02 -11.97 -4.95
CA VAL A 47 2.02 -12.03 -6.03
C VAL A 47 1.72 -13.15 -7.05
N ALA A 48 1.22 -14.29 -6.57
CA ALA A 48 0.78 -15.41 -7.40
C ALA A 48 -0.75 -15.47 -7.54
N PHE A 49 -1.50 -14.73 -6.71
CA PHE A 49 -2.95 -14.66 -6.71
C PHE A 49 -3.45 -13.40 -7.44
N PRO A 50 -4.35 -13.51 -8.44
CA PRO A 50 -4.72 -12.36 -9.25
C PRO A 50 -5.54 -11.32 -8.47
N THR A 51 -5.10 -10.08 -8.49
CA THR A 51 -5.89 -8.90 -8.15
C THR A 51 -6.53 -8.33 -9.42
N ARG A 52 -7.67 -7.63 -9.29
CA ARG A 52 -8.42 -7.24 -10.49
C ARG A 52 -8.02 -5.87 -11.05
N ALA A 53 -8.37 -4.80 -10.33
CA ALA A 53 -8.22 -3.44 -10.87
C ALA A 53 -6.78 -2.89 -10.76
N THR A 54 -5.96 -3.47 -9.90
CA THR A 54 -4.63 -2.94 -9.54
C THR A 54 -3.51 -3.94 -9.79
N VAL A 55 -3.73 -4.85 -10.74
CA VAL A 55 -2.76 -5.88 -11.15
C VAL A 55 -1.38 -5.28 -11.47
N PHE A 56 -1.33 -4.06 -12.00
CA PHE A 56 -0.10 -3.32 -12.28
C PHE A 56 0.85 -3.20 -11.09
N PHE A 57 0.28 -3.07 -9.89
CA PHE A 57 1.04 -2.81 -8.66
C PHE A 57 1.46 -4.07 -7.91
N TYR A 58 0.87 -5.23 -8.24
CA TYR A 58 1.16 -6.48 -7.53
C TYR A 58 2.06 -7.41 -8.34
N ASN A 59 1.64 -7.80 -9.53
CA ASN A 59 2.46 -8.59 -10.44
C ASN A 59 1.97 -8.40 -11.88
N PRO A 60 2.71 -7.64 -12.69
CA PRO A 60 2.29 -7.35 -14.07
C PRO A 60 2.16 -8.58 -14.97
N ALA A 61 2.80 -9.70 -14.64
CA ALA A 61 2.68 -10.94 -15.41
C ALA A 61 1.24 -11.49 -15.46
N HIS A 62 0.39 -11.11 -14.48
CA HIS A 62 -1.04 -11.46 -14.52
C HIS A 62 -1.78 -10.87 -15.71
N LEU A 63 -1.30 -9.78 -16.33
CA LEU A 63 -1.91 -9.21 -17.55
C LEU A 63 -1.98 -10.23 -18.70
N ALA A 64 -0.99 -11.11 -18.81
CA ALA A 64 -1.01 -12.19 -19.81
C ALA A 64 -2.08 -13.26 -19.52
N ARG A 65 -2.71 -13.24 -18.34
CA ARG A 65 -3.75 -14.19 -17.88
C ARG A 65 -5.14 -13.55 -17.80
N VAL A 66 -5.30 -12.31 -18.18
CA VAL A 66 -6.61 -11.64 -18.33
C VAL A 66 -7.40 -12.34 -19.44
N ALA A 67 -8.72 -12.40 -19.31
CA ALA A 67 -9.57 -13.03 -20.31
C ALA A 67 -9.33 -12.41 -21.70
N PRO A 68 -9.09 -13.24 -22.73
CA PRO A 68 -8.72 -12.76 -24.05
C PRO A 68 -9.87 -11.98 -24.73
N LEU A 69 -9.51 -11.00 -25.55
CA LEU A 69 -10.37 -10.27 -26.49
C LEU A 69 -11.49 -9.40 -25.88
N ARG A 70 -11.58 -9.30 -24.55
CA ARG A 70 -12.51 -8.38 -23.88
C ARG A 70 -11.72 -7.39 -23.03
N PRO A 71 -11.61 -6.13 -23.46
CA PRO A 71 -11.00 -5.10 -22.64
C PRO A 71 -11.82 -4.95 -21.35
N ARG A 72 -11.12 -4.97 -20.23
CA ARG A 72 -11.70 -4.65 -18.94
C ARG A 72 -11.37 -3.21 -18.62
N VAL A 73 -12.41 -2.38 -18.48
CA VAL A 73 -12.27 -0.97 -18.19
C VAL A 73 -12.79 -0.69 -16.78
N THR A 74 -11.92 -0.21 -15.91
CA THR A 74 -12.36 0.43 -14.67
C THR A 74 -12.66 1.89 -15.01
N LEU A 75 -13.90 2.32 -14.83
CA LEU A 75 -14.32 3.70 -15.10
C LEU A 75 -13.85 4.63 -14.00
N VAL A 76 -14.13 4.25 -12.76
CA VAL A 76 -13.77 5.00 -11.56
C VAL A 76 -13.79 4.06 -10.37
N GLY A 77 -12.95 4.34 -9.38
CA GLY A 77 -13.00 3.70 -8.07
C GLY A 77 -12.69 4.72 -6.99
N LEU A 78 -13.37 4.60 -5.85
CA LEU A 78 -13.15 5.42 -4.67
C LEU A 78 -12.82 4.52 -3.49
N ARG A 79 -11.65 4.70 -2.90
CA ARG A 79 -11.22 3.99 -1.69
C ARG A 79 -11.07 4.96 -0.53
N GLY A 80 -11.64 4.59 0.62
CA GLY A 80 -11.36 5.20 1.91
C GLY A 80 -10.71 4.21 2.85
N THR A 81 -9.77 4.65 3.66
CA THR A 81 -9.18 3.86 4.76
C THR A 81 -9.05 4.74 5.99
N LEU A 82 -9.49 4.20 7.12
CA LEU A 82 -9.44 4.87 8.42
C LEU A 82 -8.88 3.90 9.46
N THR A 83 -8.06 4.42 10.36
CA THR A 83 -7.67 3.68 11.58
C THR A 83 -8.85 3.64 12.55
N SER A 84 -8.99 2.56 13.32
CA SER A 84 -10.13 2.38 14.23
C SER A 84 -10.26 3.49 15.29
N ASN A 85 -9.15 4.09 15.72
CA ASN A 85 -9.13 5.18 16.70
C ASN A 85 -9.30 6.59 16.10
N THR A 86 -9.54 6.71 14.79
CA THR A 86 -9.65 8.03 14.11
C THR A 86 -10.79 8.89 14.67
N VAL A 87 -11.90 8.26 15.02
CA VAL A 87 -13.07 8.97 15.55
C VAL A 87 -12.77 9.52 16.96
N ASP A 88 -12.16 8.70 17.81
CA ASP A 88 -11.81 9.09 19.18
C ASP A 88 -10.81 10.26 19.18
N GLN A 89 -9.78 10.18 18.32
CA GLN A 89 -8.79 11.25 18.17
C GLN A 89 -9.42 12.53 17.61
N TYR A 90 -10.33 12.44 16.65
CA TYR A 90 -11.02 13.63 16.12
C TYR A 90 -11.90 14.28 17.19
N THR A 91 -12.60 13.47 18.00
CA THR A 91 -13.45 13.97 19.09
C THR A 91 -12.59 14.67 20.15
N PHE A 92 -11.50 14.05 20.57
CA PHE A 92 -10.54 14.65 21.50
C PHE A 92 -9.95 15.98 20.96
N TYR A 93 -9.51 15.99 19.69
CA TYR A 93 -8.97 17.18 19.07
C TYR A 93 -9.98 18.36 19.15
N ARG A 94 -11.22 18.13 18.70
CA ARG A 94 -12.25 19.16 18.62
C ARG A 94 -12.75 19.61 19.99
N ASP A 95 -12.92 18.69 20.93
CA ASP A 95 -13.61 18.96 22.18
C ASP A 95 -12.65 19.35 23.31
N GLU A 96 -11.39 19.00 23.24
CA GLU A 96 -10.41 19.22 24.31
C GLU A 96 -9.14 19.94 23.84
N LEU A 97 -8.47 19.44 22.79
CA LEU A 97 -7.17 19.96 22.39
C LEU A 97 -7.25 21.33 21.70
N GLU A 98 -8.16 21.48 20.72
CA GLU A 98 -8.33 22.76 20.01
C GLU A 98 -8.71 23.91 20.95
N PRO A 99 -9.69 23.75 21.88
CA PRO A 99 -10.02 24.78 22.87
C PRO A 99 -8.86 25.06 23.83
N ALA A 100 -8.04 24.07 24.18
CA ALA A 100 -6.88 24.27 25.03
C ALA A 100 -5.78 25.10 24.32
N ILE A 101 -5.53 24.81 23.04
CA ILE A 101 -4.58 25.58 22.21
C ILE A 101 -5.08 27.00 22.00
N GLU A 102 -6.38 27.23 21.73
CA GLU A 102 -6.98 28.56 21.55
C GLU A 102 -6.93 29.40 22.83
N ARG A 103 -7.07 28.77 24.01
CA ARG A 103 -6.94 29.45 25.31
C ARG A 103 -5.49 29.83 25.63
N GLY A 104 -4.53 29.05 25.14
CA GLY A 104 -3.12 29.10 25.50
C GLY A 104 -2.76 28.00 26.52
N LEU A 105 -1.83 27.12 26.15
CA LEU A 105 -1.43 26.01 27.02
C LEU A 105 -0.76 26.47 28.31
N ASP A 106 -0.18 27.67 28.32
CA ASP A 106 0.42 28.36 29.46
C ASP A 106 -0.62 28.91 30.46
N GLU A 107 -1.88 29.05 30.07
CA GLU A 107 -2.99 29.42 30.93
C GLU A 107 -3.64 28.25 31.68
N LEU A 108 -3.29 27.01 31.29
CA LEU A 108 -3.80 25.81 31.95
C LEU A 108 -3.09 25.58 33.30
N SER A 109 -3.79 25.04 34.28
CA SER A 109 -3.17 24.52 35.50
C SER A 109 -2.28 23.32 35.21
N SER A 110 -1.31 23.04 36.09
CA SER A 110 -0.41 21.90 35.91
C SER A 110 -1.17 20.57 35.78
N ASP A 111 -2.24 20.39 36.55
CA ASP A 111 -3.05 19.16 36.53
C ASP A 111 -3.84 19.03 35.22
N GLU A 112 -4.39 20.13 34.67
CA GLU A 112 -5.08 20.16 33.38
C GLU A 112 -4.10 19.87 32.23
N LEU A 113 -2.89 20.44 32.30
CA LEU A 113 -1.87 20.23 31.27
C LEU A 113 -1.35 18.78 31.28
N GLU A 114 -1.13 18.19 32.47
CA GLU A 114 -0.72 16.80 32.62
C GLU A 114 -1.80 15.85 32.07
N ALA A 115 -3.08 16.07 32.41
CA ALA A 115 -4.18 15.29 31.90
C ALA A 115 -4.31 15.38 30.36
N LEU A 116 -4.14 16.58 29.80
CA LEU A 116 -4.14 16.79 28.35
C LEU A 116 -3.00 16.03 27.66
N TYR A 117 -1.78 16.08 28.23
CA TYR A 117 -0.62 15.37 27.68
C TYR A 117 -0.78 13.86 27.75
N ASP A 118 -1.30 13.35 28.85
CA ASP A 118 -1.57 11.92 29.02
C ASP A 118 -2.57 11.41 27.95
N GLU A 119 -3.61 12.18 27.66
CA GLU A 119 -4.60 11.84 26.66
C GLU A 119 -4.00 11.92 25.24
N VAL A 120 -3.20 12.95 24.95
CA VAL A 120 -2.46 13.06 23.68
C VAL A 120 -1.55 11.83 23.47
N PHE A 121 -0.84 11.39 24.53
CA PHE A 121 0.00 10.20 24.46
C PHE A 121 -0.84 8.92 24.31
N ALA A 122 -1.94 8.80 25.04
CA ALA A 122 -2.80 7.62 24.97
C ALA A 122 -3.38 7.42 23.57
N LEU A 123 -3.93 8.47 22.98
CA LEU A 123 -4.53 8.46 21.65
C LEU A 123 -3.48 8.46 20.54
N GLY A 124 -2.39 9.20 20.71
CA GLY A 124 -1.33 9.34 19.72
C GLY A 124 -0.32 8.19 19.68
N ARG A 125 -0.37 7.26 20.64
CA ARG A 125 0.52 6.09 20.71
C ARG A 125 0.40 5.20 19.48
N THR A 126 -0.82 5.06 18.98
CA THR A 126 -1.10 4.38 17.71
C THR A 126 -1.26 5.42 16.62
N ARG A 127 -0.52 5.27 15.53
CA ARG A 127 -0.64 6.18 14.38
C ARG A 127 -2.06 6.21 13.85
N THR A 128 -2.62 7.40 13.70
CA THR A 128 -3.86 7.61 12.95
C THR A 128 -3.55 7.74 11.48
N LEU A 129 -4.31 7.04 10.67
CA LEU A 129 -4.19 7.06 9.22
C LEU A 129 -5.56 7.32 8.61
N VAL A 130 -5.62 8.37 7.81
CA VAL A 130 -6.74 8.64 6.91
C VAL A 130 -6.20 8.58 5.48
N ASN A 131 -6.75 7.68 4.68
CA ASN A 131 -6.33 7.53 3.29
C ASN A 131 -7.54 7.63 2.37
N GLY A 132 -7.38 8.35 1.26
CA GLY A 132 -8.36 8.43 0.19
C GLY A 132 -7.70 8.19 -1.16
N ASP A 133 -8.18 7.22 -1.94
CA ASP A 133 -7.68 7.00 -3.29
C ASP A 133 -8.80 7.13 -4.29
N LEU A 134 -8.47 7.72 -5.43
CA LEU A 134 -9.29 7.79 -6.62
C LEU A 134 -8.63 6.96 -7.72
N LEU A 135 -9.25 5.84 -8.09
CA LEU A 135 -8.89 5.08 -9.26
C LEU A 135 -9.57 5.77 -10.45
N LEU A 136 -8.78 6.43 -11.27
CA LEU A 136 -9.21 7.04 -12.52
C LEU A 136 -9.33 5.96 -13.62
N PRO A 137 -9.77 6.27 -14.83
CA PRO A 137 -9.93 5.26 -15.86
C PRO A 137 -8.68 4.42 -16.07
N SER A 138 -8.87 3.10 -16.07
CA SER A 138 -7.83 2.13 -16.40
C SER A 138 -8.36 1.04 -17.33
N VAL A 139 -7.50 0.55 -18.19
CA VAL A 139 -7.82 -0.49 -19.17
C VAL A 139 -6.84 -1.65 -19.05
N LEU A 140 -7.37 -2.87 -19.09
CA LEU A 140 -6.63 -4.12 -19.19
C LEU A 140 -7.16 -4.87 -20.41
N MET A 141 -6.27 -5.36 -21.26
CA MET A 141 -6.62 -6.17 -22.41
C MET A 141 -5.57 -7.25 -22.67
N GLN A 142 -6.01 -8.34 -23.30
CA GLN A 142 -5.11 -9.42 -23.72
C GLN A 142 -5.50 -9.87 -25.12
N ALA A 143 -4.53 -9.97 -26.00
CA ALA A 143 -4.71 -10.49 -27.35
C ALA A 143 -3.49 -11.36 -27.74
N GLY A 144 -3.75 -12.58 -28.23
CA GLY A 144 -2.72 -13.46 -28.74
C GLY A 144 -1.58 -13.76 -27.74
N GLY A 145 -1.88 -13.88 -26.43
CA GLY A 145 -0.87 -14.13 -25.39
C GLY A 145 -0.08 -12.90 -24.96
N VAL A 146 -0.41 -11.70 -25.47
CA VAL A 146 0.15 -10.42 -25.01
C VAL A 146 -0.89 -9.69 -24.19
N GLY A 147 -0.59 -9.39 -22.94
CA GLY A 147 -1.39 -8.55 -22.06
C GLY A 147 -0.89 -7.11 -22.07
N LEU A 148 -1.78 -6.16 -22.15
CA LEU A 148 -1.49 -4.72 -22.09
C LEU A 148 -2.38 -4.07 -21.04
N GLY A 149 -1.88 -3.02 -20.41
CA GLY A 149 -2.65 -2.24 -19.47
C GLY A 149 -2.12 -0.84 -19.30
N ALA A 150 -3.05 0.08 -19.01
CA ALA A 150 -2.71 1.44 -18.65
C ALA A 150 -3.75 1.98 -17.65
N GLY A 151 -3.36 2.94 -16.83
CA GLY A 151 -4.27 3.55 -15.87
C GLY A 151 -3.70 4.76 -15.18
N LEU A 152 -4.59 5.54 -14.58
CA LEU A 152 -4.28 6.70 -13.77
C LEU A 152 -4.85 6.48 -12.36
N PHE A 153 -4.13 6.95 -11.36
CA PHE A 153 -4.50 6.78 -9.96
C PHE A 153 -4.11 8.04 -9.19
N ALA A 154 -4.97 8.47 -8.29
CA ALA A 154 -4.64 9.49 -7.32
C ALA A 154 -4.76 8.86 -5.93
N THR A 155 -3.76 9.04 -5.10
CA THR A 155 -3.76 8.57 -3.72
C THR A 155 -3.53 9.73 -2.78
N SER A 156 -4.17 9.70 -1.61
CA SER A 156 -3.89 10.65 -0.55
C SER A 156 -3.80 9.94 0.78
N VAL A 157 -2.88 10.34 1.62
CA VAL A 157 -2.74 9.82 2.97
C VAL A 157 -2.39 10.95 3.91
N ALA A 158 -3.15 11.08 5.00
CA ALA A 158 -2.80 11.87 6.14
C ALA A 158 -2.46 10.95 7.31
N ARG A 159 -1.42 11.29 8.05
CA ARG A 159 -0.95 10.56 9.21
C ARG A 159 -0.71 11.50 10.34
N TYR A 160 -1.12 11.07 11.51
CA TYR A 160 -0.87 11.73 12.76
C TYR A 160 -0.30 10.73 13.75
N ARG A 161 0.67 11.17 14.54
CA ARG A 161 1.24 10.41 15.65
C ARG A 161 1.72 11.39 16.71
N ALA A 162 1.56 11.03 17.98
CA ALA A 162 2.24 11.70 19.08
C ALA A 162 3.36 10.80 19.61
N GLU A 163 4.54 11.38 19.76
CA GLU A 163 5.72 10.73 20.34
C GLU A 163 6.21 11.58 21.53
N ASP A 164 7.04 11.01 22.41
CA ASP A 164 7.68 11.80 23.45
C ASP A 164 8.71 12.76 22.82
N GLY A 165 8.44 14.03 22.90
CA GLY A 165 9.29 15.12 22.40
C GLY A 165 10.43 15.49 23.36
N GLY A 166 10.49 14.84 24.50
CA GLY A 166 11.42 15.11 25.60
C GLY A 166 10.77 15.81 26.78
N ALA A 167 11.28 15.55 27.96
CA ALA A 167 10.76 16.08 29.24
C ALA A 167 9.26 15.80 29.51
N GLY A 168 8.68 14.75 28.88
CA GLY A 168 7.26 14.42 29.02
C GLY A 168 6.30 15.27 28.18
N ILE A 169 6.83 16.11 27.30
CA ILE A 169 6.01 16.93 26.39
C ILE A 169 5.73 16.13 25.11
N PRO A 170 4.45 15.97 24.70
CA PRO A 170 4.13 15.31 23.43
C PRO A 170 4.65 16.10 22.23
N ALA A 171 5.31 15.41 21.29
CA ALA A 171 5.60 15.95 19.97
C ALA A 171 4.64 15.35 18.95
N VAL A 172 4.02 16.21 18.16
CA VAL A 172 3.08 15.84 17.09
C VAL A 172 3.86 15.69 15.80
N ASP A 173 3.74 14.51 15.16
CA ASP A 173 4.25 14.22 13.82
C ASP A 173 3.04 14.13 12.87
N LEU A 174 2.85 15.15 12.04
CA LEU A 174 1.83 15.20 11.00
C LEU A 174 2.50 15.05 9.63
N LYS A 175 2.00 14.12 8.83
CA LYS A 175 2.43 13.93 7.45
C LYS A 175 1.23 13.82 6.53
N GLY A 176 1.17 14.69 5.53
CA GLY A 176 0.24 14.61 4.40
C GLY A 176 1.00 14.23 3.13
N GLN A 177 0.49 13.28 2.36
CA GLN A 177 1.07 12.90 1.07
C GLN A 177 -0.04 12.66 0.06
N GLY A 178 0.10 13.22 -1.14
CA GLY A 178 -0.75 12.96 -2.28
C GLY A 178 0.08 12.54 -3.48
N ASP A 179 -0.30 11.44 -4.16
CA ASP A 179 0.39 10.97 -5.36
C ASP A 179 -0.58 10.94 -6.56
N LEU A 180 -0.13 11.46 -7.70
CA LEU A 180 -0.72 11.18 -9.01
C LEU A 180 0.18 10.16 -9.72
N ILE A 181 -0.38 8.99 -10.05
CA ILE A 181 0.37 7.86 -10.58
C ILE A 181 -0.17 7.49 -11.95
N GLY A 182 0.65 7.65 -12.99
CA GLY A 182 0.39 7.08 -14.31
C GLY A 182 1.10 5.74 -14.46
N VAL A 183 0.40 4.71 -14.95
CA VAL A 183 1.00 3.39 -15.20
C VAL A 183 0.78 2.96 -16.63
N ALA A 184 1.78 2.29 -17.21
CA ALA A 184 1.70 1.52 -18.43
C ALA A 184 2.35 0.15 -18.20
N ALA A 185 1.68 -0.93 -18.61
CA ALA A 185 2.15 -2.27 -18.34
C ALA A 185 1.96 -3.19 -19.56
N ALA A 186 2.89 -4.14 -19.69
CA ALA A 186 2.83 -5.17 -20.72
C ALA A 186 3.25 -6.51 -20.11
N ALA A 187 2.65 -7.59 -20.63
CA ALA A 187 3.00 -8.96 -20.26
C ALA A 187 2.90 -9.90 -21.44
N ILE A 188 3.64 -10.99 -21.38
CA ILE A 188 3.65 -12.02 -22.42
C ILE A 188 3.47 -13.42 -21.81
N ASP A 189 2.60 -14.20 -22.44
CA ASP A 189 2.48 -15.65 -22.19
C ASP A 189 3.44 -16.41 -23.10
N PHE A 190 4.40 -17.08 -22.51
CA PHE A 190 5.41 -17.87 -23.23
C PHE A 190 4.90 -19.23 -23.72
N GLY A 191 3.66 -19.59 -23.38
CA GLY A 191 3.02 -20.80 -23.92
C GLY A 191 3.01 -20.82 -25.45
N ARG A 192 2.88 -19.66 -26.09
CA ARG A 192 2.97 -19.50 -27.56
C ARG A 192 4.39 -19.79 -28.13
N PHE A 193 5.42 -19.76 -27.29
CA PHE A 193 6.79 -20.11 -27.64
C PHE A 193 7.18 -21.51 -27.13
N GLY A 194 6.20 -22.32 -26.71
CA GLY A 194 6.40 -23.68 -26.23
C GLY A 194 6.79 -23.80 -24.75
N VAL A 195 6.79 -22.69 -23.97
CA VAL A 195 7.02 -22.72 -22.51
C VAL A 195 5.67 -22.59 -21.81
N GLN A 196 4.97 -23.71 -21.67
CA GLN A 196 3.63 -23.71 -21.08
C GLN A 196 3.64 -23.23 -19.62
N GLY A 197 2.59 -22.51 -19.25
CA GLY A 197 2.39 -22.04 -17.88
C GLY A 197 3.25 -20.85 -17.45
N PHE A 198 4.21 -20.40 -18.25
CA PHE A 198 5.11 -19.30 -17.91
C PHE A 198 4.65 -17.98 -18.52
N SER A 199 4.63 -16.91 -17.71
CA SER A 199 4.41 -15.54 -18.17
C SER A 199 5.31 -14.55 -17.44
N ALA A 200 5.68 -13.48 -18.16
CA ALA A 200 6.45 -12.37 -17.62
C ALA A 200 5.78 -11.03 -17.97
N GLY A 201 5.98 -10.04 -17.14
CA GLY A 201 5.41 -8.71 -17.36
C GLY A 201 6.25 -7.61 -16.74
N LEU A 202 6.00 -6.41 -17.19
CA LEU A 202 6.61 -5.19 -16.68
C LEU A 202 5.54 -4.10 -16.50
N THR A 203 5.78 -3.20 -15.53
CA THR A 203 5.00 -1.97 -15.33
C THR A 203 5.96 -0.79 -15.22
N ALA A 204 5.76 0.20 -16.09
CA ALA A 204 6.38 1.52 -15.96
C ALA A 204 5.43 2.43 -15.18
N LYS A 205 5.96 3.18 -14.22
CA LYS A 205 5.22 4.11 -13.36
C LYS A 205 5.84 5.49 -13.46
N TYR A 206 4.99 6.51 -13.57
CA TYR A 206 5.36 7.90 -13.37
C TYR A 206 4.55 8.44 -12.22
N THR A 207 5.21 9.02 -11.22
CA THR A 207 4.57 9.53 -10.02
C THR A 207 4.91 11.00 -9.83
N ARG A 208 3.88 11.81 -9.60
CA ARG A 208 4.00 13.17 -9.12
C ARG A 208 3.47 13.20 -7.70
N ARG A 209 4.35 13.52 -6.76
CA ARG A 209 4.09 13.49 -5.33
C ARG A 209 4.02 14.89 -4.75
N TYR A 210 3.03 15.09 -3.91
CA TYR A 210 2.87 16.24 -3.06
C TYR A 210 3.06 15.80 -1.60
N LEU A 211 3.86 16.54 -0.85
CA LEU A 211 4.22 16.19 0.52
C LEU A 211 4.10 17.40 1.41
N THR A 212 3.51 17.21 2.58
CA THR A 212 3.55 18.16 3.70
C THR A 212 3.97 17.41 4.96
N LEU A 213 4.80 18.06 5.78
CA LEU A 213 5.35 17.49 7.00
C LEU A 213 5.32 18.55 8.09
N LYS A 214 4.99 18.13 9.30
CA LYS A 214 5.13 18.93 10.51
C LYS A 214 5.49 18.01 11.66
N ALA A 215 6.58 18.31 12.34
CA ALA A 215 6.99 17.59 13.56
C ALA A 215 7.38 18.64 14.59
N LYS A 216 6.65 18.72 15.71
CA LYS A 216 6.81 19.80 16.68
C LYS A 216 6.27 19.40 18.04
N PRO A 217 6.90 19.83 19.17
CA PRO A 217 6.31 19.74 20.49
C PRO A 217 4.98 20.49 20.56
N ILE A 218 3.99 19.94 21.26
CA ILE A 218 2.62 20.45 21.28
C ILE A 218 2.53 21.85 21.90
N ASP A 219 3.37 22.15 22.89
CA ASP A 219 3.48 23.44 23.57
C ASP A 219 4.05 24.57 22.69
N THR A 220 4.58 24.20 21.51
CA THR A 220 5.12 25.15 20.53
C THR A 220 4.21 25.33 19.31
N ILE A 221 3.05 24.66 19.27
CA ILE A 221 2.08 24.79 18.16
C ILE A 221 1.34 26.11 18.32
N SER A 222 1.26 26.88 17.24
CA SER A 222 0.52 28.14 17.16
C SER A 222 -0.68 27.99 16.23
N PRO A 223 -1.81 28.66 16.48
CA PRO A 223 -2.93 28.72 15.54
C PRO A 223 -2.55 29.25 14.15
N ASP A 224 -1.54 30.14 14.10
CA ASP A 224 -1.02 30.73 12.85
C ASP A 224 0.11 29.88 12.22
N GLU A 225 0.17 28.58 12.52
CA GLU A 225 1.26 27.72 12.07
C GLU A 225 1.24 27.52 10.55
N HIS A 226 2.39 27.74 9.92
CA HIS A 226 2.55 27.54 8.48
C HIS A 226 2.68 26.04 8.14
N LEU A 227 2.00 25.62 7.09
CA LEU A 227 2.09 24.27 6.53
C LEU A 227 2.55 24.37 5.07
N TYR A 228 3.72 23.84 4.77
CA TYR A 228 4.38 23.94 3.46
C TYR A 228 4.07 22.73 2.59
N LEU A 229 3.89 22.97 1.29
CA LEU A 229 3.69 21.96 0.27
C LEU A 229 4.95 21.79 -0.57
N PHE A 230 5.49 20.60 -0.59
CA PHE A 230 6.59 20.18 -1.44
C PHE A 230 6.09 19.29 -2.57
N GLU A 231 6.75 19.37 -3.70
CA GLU A 231 6.45 18.57 -4.88
C GLU A 231 7.69 17.87 -5.38
N ALA A 232 7.51 16.62 -5.82
CA ALA A 232 8.56 15.85 -6.49
C ALA A 232 7.97 14.94 -7.56
N THR A 233 8.79 14.50 -8.49
CA THR A 233 8.43 13.50 -9.48
C THR A 233 9.38 12.33 -9.43
N SER A 234 8.90 11.14 -9.77
CA SER A 234 9.71 9.93 -9.83
C SER A 234 9.22 9.03 -10.95
N PHE A 235 10.14 8.26 -11.52
CA PHE A 235 9.88 7.16 -12.42
C PHE A 235 10.24 5.84 -11.74
N GLY A 236 9.48 4.78 -11.99
CA GLY A 236 9.73 3.43 -11.46
C GLY A 236 9.39 2.36 -12.48
N LEU A 237 10.11 1.23 -12.42
CA LEU A 237 9.87 0.05 -13.24
C LEU A 237 9.70 -1.17 -12.34
N ASP A 238 8.60 -1.90 -12.50
CA ASP A 238 8.34 -3.17 -11.82
C ASP A 238 8.44 -4.33 -12.82
N LEU A 239 8.92 -5.48 -12.36
CA LEU A 239 8.98 -6.72 -13.11
C LEU A 239 8.15 -7.80 -12.41
N GLY A 240 7.51 -8.66 -13.20
CA GLY A 240 6.73 -9.78 -12.69
C GLY A 240 6.93 -11.06 -13.48
N LEU A 241 6.92 -12.19 -12.76
CA LEU A 241 6.97 -13.53 -13.33
C LEU A 241 5.86 -14.37 -12.70
N LEU A 242 5.26 -15.26 -13.49
CA LEU A 242 4.33 -16.29 -13.03
C LEU A 242 4.63 -17.61 -13.71
N TYR A 243 4.45 -18.69 -12.97
CA TYR A 243 4.57 -20.03 -13.50
C TYR A 243 3.50 -20.96 -12.89
N ASP A 244 2.68 -21.56 -13.75
CA ASP A 244 1.72 -22.59 -13.37
C ASP A 244 2.43 -23.94 -13.23
N LEU A 245 2.35 -24.53 -12.04
CA LEU A 245 3.03 -25.78 -11.68
C LEU A 245 2.09 -26.97 -11.91
N ASP A 246 2.42 -27.84 -12.85
CA ASP A 246 1.71 -29.08 -13.13
C ASP A 246 2.16 -30.22 -12.17
N VAL A 247 2.14 -29.99 -10.87
CA VAL A 247 2.72 -30.92 -9.87
C VAL A 247 1.67 -31.60 -9.02
N VAL A 248 0.44 -31.10 -9.02
CA VAL A 248 -0.61 -31.54 -8.08
C VAL A 248 -1.69 -32.30 -8.83
N PRO A 249 -1.92 -33.59 -8.53
CA PRO A 249 -2.95 -34.40 -9.18
C PRO A 249 -4.36 -34.10 -8.63
N VAL A 250 -4.63 -32.84 -8.25
CA VAL A 250 -5.93 -32.38 -7.77
C VAL A 250 -6.48 -31.29 -8.68
N PRO A 251 -7.82 -31.20 -8.82
CA PRO A 251 -8.43 -30.20 -9.68
C PRO A 251 -8.10 -28.79 -9.19
N GLY A 252 -7.33 -28.04 -9.96
CA GLY A 252 -6.95 -26.67 -9.63
C GLY A 252 -5.65 -26.26 -10.29
N THR A 253 -5.20 -25.05 -9.99
CA THR A 253 -3.93 -24.52 -10.49
C THR A 253 -3.06 -24.09 -9.32
N LEU A 254 -1.88 -24.69 -9.20
CA LEU A 254 -0.81 -24.21 -8.32
C LEU A 254 0.07 -23.25 -9.11
N ARG A 255 0.21 -22.04 -8.63
CA ARG A 255 0.97 -20.98 -9.31
C ARG A 255 2.09 -20.46 -8.42
N PHE A 256 3.26 -20.36 -8.98
CA PHE A 256 4.40 -19.64 -8.40
C PHE A 256 4.48 -18.23 -8.99
N GLY A 257 4.77 -17.23 -8.16
CA GLY A 257 4.90 -15.84 -8.57
C GLY A 257 6.12 -15.16 -7.97
N VAL A 258 6.74 -14.28 -8.77
CA VAL A 258 7.80 -13.38 -8.33
C VAL A 258 7.46 -11.98 -8.85
N ALA A 259 7.62 -10.97 -7.99
CA ALA A 259 7.56 -9.57 -8.40
C ALA A 259 8.75 -8.82 -7.79
N LEU A 260 9.39 -8.01 -8.62
CA LEU A 260 10.43 -7.08 -8.25
C LEU A 260 9.91 -5.67 -8.52
N TYR A 261 9.92 -4.84 -7.51
CA TYR A 261 9.35 -3.51 -7.58
C TYR A 261 10.44 -2.45 -7.59
N ASP A 262 10.21 -1.40 -8.38
CA ASP A 262 11.10 -0.25 -8.48
C ASP A 262 12.56 -0.67 -8.77
N VAL A 263 12.73 -1.66 -9.68
CA VAL A 263 14.05 -2.20 -10.09
C VAL A 263 14.91 -1.15 -10.76
N LEU A 264 14.29 -0.21 -11.45
CA LEU A 264 14.85 1.03 -11.94
C LEU A 264 13.94 2.14 -11.46
N ALA A 265 14.41 2.96 -10.54
CA ALA A 265 13.64 4.06 -9.99
C ALA A 265 14.51 5.30 -9.82
N SER A 266 13.93 6.47 -10.10
CA SER A 266 14.54 7.74 -9.74
C SER A 266 14.15 8.13 -8.32
N ASP A 267 15.01 8.85 -7.63
CA ASP A 267 14.71 9.44 -6.34
C ASP A 267 13.62 10.51 -6.46
N PHE A 268 12.97 10.83 -5.36
CA PHE A 268 12.09 11.98 -5.26
C PHE A 268 12.92 13.21 -4.83
N ASP A 269 13.18 14.11 -5.77
CA ASP A 269 13.80 15.40 -5.48
C ASP A 269 12.69 16.42 -5.18
N TYR A 270 12.52 16.77 -3.90
CA TYR A 270 11.46 17.66 -3.45
C TYR A 270 11.86 19.12 -3.62
N ALA A 271 10.92 19.90 -4.16
CA ALA A 271 11.01 21.36 -4.23
C ALA A 271 9.80 21.99 -3.52
N TYR A 272 10.02 23.09 -2.85
CA TYR A 272 8.94 23.91 -2.27
C TYR A 272 8.00 24.42 -3.37
N ARG A 273 6.70 24.39 -3.12
CA ARG A 273 5.69 24.87 -4.07
C ARG A 273 4.93 26.08 -3.57
N ARG A 274 4.36 25.98 -2.38
CA ARG A 274 3.56 27.05 -1.76
C ARG A 274 3.30 26.75 -0.29
N SER A 275 2.84 27.74 0.45
CA SER A 275 2.17 27.52 1.73
C SER A 275 0.76 26.97 1.51
N LEU A 276 0.34 26.01 2.33
CA LEU A 276 -1.04 25.52 2.41
C LEU A 276 -1.84 26.30 3.43
N ILE A 277 -1.18 26.73 4.52
CA ILE A 277 -1.71 27.54 5.61
C ILE A 277 -0.64 28.60 5.90
N GLY A 278 -1.06 29.84 6.11
CA GLY A 278 -0.18 31.00 6.30
C GLY A 278 0.23 31.67 4.98
N ASP A 279 1.05 32.70 5.08
CA ASP A 279 1.52 33.49 3.94
C ASP A 279 2.50 32.70 3.05
N ASP A 280 2.57 33.08 1.78
CA ASP A 280 3.53 32.47 0.83
C ASP A 280 4.97 32.82 1.25
N ALA A 281 5.70 31.77 1.63
CA ALA A 281 7.03 31.90 2.24
C ALA A 281 8.14 31.50 1.28
N GLN A 282 8.20 32.13 0.11
CA GLN A 282 9.22 31.85 -0.90
C GLN A 282 10.64 32.07 -0.35
N ASP A 283 10.79 32.92 0.67
CA ASP A 283 12.05 33.23 1.35
C ASP A 283 12.06 32.83 2.84
N ASP A 284 11.08 32.00 3.29
CA ASP A 284 11.03 31.56 4.68
C ASP A 284 12.21 30.61 4.98
N PRO A 285 13.05 30.96 5.96
CA PRO A 285 14.16 30.11 6.37
C PRO A 285 13.75 28.69 6.77
N VAL A 286 12.53 28.50 7.29
CA VAL A 286 12.00 27.18 7.70
C VAL A 286 11.65 26.35 6.48
N ALA A 287 10.97 26.93 5.47
CA ALA A 287 10.65 26.23 4.22
C ALA A 287 11.94 25.81 3.50
N ILE A 288 12.92 26.70 3.43
CA ILE A 288 14.25 26.43 2.85
C ILE A 288 14.99 25.34 3.63
N ALA A 289 14.94 25.38 4.98
CA ALA A 289 15.56 24.36 5.81
C ALA A 289 14.88 22.99 5.65
N MET A 290 13.56 22.95 5.56
CA MET A 290 12.80 21.72 5.29
C MET A 290 13.08 21.17 3.90
N GLU A 291 13.14 22.00 2.87
CA GLU A 291 13.52 21.60 1.52
C GLU A 291 14.91 20.97 1.50
N ARG A 292 15.88 21.58 2.17
CA ARG A 292 17.23 21.04 2.32
C ARG A 292 17.25 19.71 3.07
N MET A 293 16.48 19.59 4.14
CA MET A 293 16.35 18.36 4.91
C MET A 293 15.75 17.24 4.05
N LEU A 294 14.67 17.52 3.30
CA LEU A 294 14.06 16.59 2.37
C LEU A 294 15.00 16.19 1.22
N ALA A 295 15.82 17.12 0.76
CA ALA A 295 16.85 16.86 -0.26
C ALA A 295 18.01 16.01 0.29
N MET A 296 18.36 16.16 1.57
CA MET A 296 19.39 15.31 2.22
C MET A 296 18.87 13.91 2.53
N ASP A 297 17.63 13.83 2.97
CA ASP A 297 16.92 12.59 3.27
C ASP A 297 16.23 12.08 1.99
N ARG A 298 17.02 11.87 0.93
CA ARG A 298 16.53 11.41 -0.37
C ARG A 298 15.54 10.26 -0.14
N TYR A 299 14.26 10.54 -0.32
CA TYR A 299 13.21 9.54 -0.27
C TYR A 299 13.30 8.66 -1.53
N ALA A 300 14.38 7.89 -1.60
CA ALA A 300 14.60 6.95 -2.67
C ALA A 300 13.48 5.92 -2.67
N LEU A 301 12.97 5.60 -3.84
CA LEU A 301 12.17 4.41 -4.05
C LEU A 301 13.10 3.21 -3.91
N HIS A 302 13.02 2.52 -2.78
CA HIS A 302 13.80 1.30 -2.59
C HIS A 302 13.09 0.13 -3.22
N GLY A 303 13.79 -0.58 -4.08
CA GLY A 303 13.32 -1.83 -4.65
C GLY A 303 12.91 -2.80 -3.56
N SER A 304 11.76 -3.41 -3.71
CA SER A 304 11.28 -4.51 -2.88
C SER A 304 10.95 -5.71 -3.75
N SER A 305 10.95 -6.90 -3.16
CA SER A 305 10.64 -8.13 -3.85
C SER A 305 9.51 -8.88 -3.16
N ARG A 306 8.76 -9.65 -3.92
CA ARG A 306 7.80 -10.64 -3.40
C ARG A 306 7.98 -11.95 -4.13
N VAL A 307 7.89 -13.03 -3.38
CA VAL A 307 7.86 -14.40 -3.89
C VAL A 307 6.68 -15.10 -3.24
N GLY A 308 5.89 -15.83 -4.00
CA GLY A 308 4.75 -16.52 -3.42
C GLY A 308 4.22 -17.67 -4.23
N LEU A 309 3.31 -18.38 -3.60
CA LEU A 309 2.56 -19.49 -4.15
C LEU A 309 1.07 -19.20 -3.99
N ALA A 310 0.29 -19.56 -4.99
CA ALA A 310 -1.16 -19.55 -4.89
C ALA A 310 -1.75 -20.84 -5.46
N TYR A 311 -2.72 -21.41 -4.76
CA TYR A 311 -3.51 -22.51 -5.25
C TYR A 311 -4.95 -22.07 -5.44
N THR A 312 -5.47 -22.24 -6.64
CA THR A 312 -6.87 -21.95 -6.97
C THR A 312 -7.58 -23.23 -7.37
N THR A 313 -8.71 -23.51 -6.73
CA THR A 313 -9.53 -24.67 -7.08
C THR A 313 -10.83 -24.21 -7.74
N PRO A 314 -11.37 -24.98 -8.70
CA PRO A 314 -12.70 -24.78 -9.19
C PRO A 314 -13.74 -25.08 -8.09
N ALA A 315 -15.02 -24.96 -8.43
CA ALA A 315 -16.13 -25.12 -7.52
C ALA A 315 -16.04 -26.35 -6.60
N LEU A 316 -16.23 -26.12 -5.31
CA LEU A 316 -16.37 -27.12 -4.28
C LEU A 316 -17.85 -27.21 -3.88
N GLY A 317 -18.57 -28.23 -4.37
CA GLY A 317 -19.94 -28.55 -3.99
C GLY A 317 -20.90 -27.35 -4.06
N GLY A 318 -21.47 -27.05 -5.16
CA GLY A 318 -22.62 -26.15 -5.38
C GLY A 318 -22.64 -24.73 -4.79
N LEU A 319 -22.15 -24.55 -3.58
CA LEU A 319 -22.15 -23.26 -2.84
C LEU A 319 -20.87 -22.45 -3.07
N ILE A 320 -19.72 -23.08 -3.26
CA ILE A 320 -18.45 -22.39 -3.45
C ILE A 320 -18.03 -22.51 -4.90
N LYS A 321 -18.02 -21.40 -5.63
CA LYS A 321 -17.65 -21.36 -7.04
C LYS A 321 -16.15 -21.43 -7.28
N GLU A 322 -15.36 -20.94 -6.32
CA GLU A 322 -13.90 -20.89 -6.42
C GLU A 322 -13.31 -20.68 -5.03
N THR A 323 -12.24 -21.39 -4.73
CA THR A 323 -11.41 -21.13 -3.55
C THR A 323 -9.99 -20.83 -3.99
N GLY A 324 -9.38 -19.85 -3.35
CA GLY A 324 -7.97 -19.52 -3.55
C GLY A 324 -7.25 -19.44 -2.22
N ILE A 325 -6.05 -20.02 -2.16
CA ILE A 325 -5.13 -19.94 -1.02
C ILE A 325 -3.85 -19.32 -1.55
N ALA A 326 -3.29 -18.37 -0.83
CA ALA A 326 -2.04 -17.71 -1.23
C ALA A 326 -1.08 -17.59 -0.04
N LEU A 327 0.20 -17.65 -0.35
CA LEU A 327 1.31 -17.48 0.58
C LEU A 327 2.39 -16.66 -0.11
N ASP A 328 2.71 -15.49 0.45
CA ASP A 328 3.77 -14.62 -0.06
C ASP A 328 4.83 -14.36 1.02
N TYR A 329 6.07 -14.27 0.58
CA TYR A 329 7.18 -13.71 1.34
C TYR A 329 7.58 -12.35 0.73
N VAL A 330 7.63 -11.31 1.55
CA VAL A 330 7.92 -9.94 1.12
C VAL A 330 9.34 -9.58 1.52
N GLY A 331 10.21 -9.36 0.54
CA GLY A 331 11.62 -9.04 0.74
C GLY A 331 11.87 -7.54 0.80
N TYR A 332 11.36 -6.85 1.81
CA TYR A 332 11.72 -5.46 2.08
C TYR A 332 12.12 -5.29 3.54
N ARG A 333 12.98 -4.32 3.80
CA ARG A 333 13.33 -3.95 5.16
C ARG A 333 12.46 -2.78 5.61
N GLN A 334 11.70 -3.00 6.66
CA GLN A 334 11.11 -1.90 7.43
C GLN A 334 12.10 -1.53 8.55
N PRO A 335 12.66 -0.33 8.57
CA PRO A 335 13.73 0.00 9.50
C PRO A 335 13.30 0.00 10.97
N ARG A 336 12.01 0.18 11.24
CA ARG A 336 11.46 0.21 12.59
C ARG A 336 11.03 -1.17 13.10
N ILE A 337 10.80 -2.14 12.21
CA ILE A 337 10.35 -3.49 12.59
C ILE A 337 11.54 -4.44 12.55
N GLU A 338 11.75 -5.21 13.60
CA GLU A 338 12.74 -6.27 13.61
C GLU A 338 12.44 -7.26 12.48
N GLN A 339 13.48 -7.65 11.76
CA GLN A 339 13.39 -8.51 10.57
C GLN A 339 13.09 -9.96 10.97
N THR A 340 11.93 -10.19 11.58
CA THR A 340 11.45 -11.52 11.91
C THR A 340 10.78 -12.16 10.69
N PHE A 341 10.79 -13.48 10.60
CA PHE A 341 10.12 -14.20 9.51
C PHE A 341 8.63 -13.82 9.42
N THR A 342 7.96 -13.66 10.55
CA THR A 342 6.54 -13.29 10.61
C THR A 342 6.25 -11.90 10.03
N ALA A 343 7.18 -10.95 10.17
CA ALA A 343 7.04 -9.61 9.59
C ALA A 343 7.00 -9.64 8.06
N HIS A 344 7.64 -10.62 7.44
CA HIS A 344 7.70 -10.79 5.97
C HIS A 344 6.61 -11.70 5.42
N LEU A 345 5.95 -12.50 6.27
CA LEU A 345 4.97 -13.49 5.85
C LEU A 345 3.60 -12.84 5.58
N ARG A 346 2.99 -13.24 4.47
CA ARG A 346 1.61 -12.91 4.09
C ARG A 346 0.90 -14.18 3.70
N MET A 347 -0.29 -14.40 4.22
CA MET A 347 -1.11 -15.56 3.90
C MET A 347 -2.55 -15.12 3.68
N GLY A 348 -3.26 -15.81 2.78
CA GLY A 348 -4.65 -15.49 2.52
C GLY A 348 -5.44 -16.64 1.95
N VAL A 349 -6.73 -16.62 2.26
CA VAL A 349 -7.74 -17.52 1.69
C VAL A 349 -8.87 -16.68 1.17
N GLN A 350 -9.35 -16.97 -0.03
CA GLN A 350 -10.57 -16.41 -0.59
C GLN A 350 -11.54 -17.54 -0.95
N ALA A 351 -12.79 -17.39 -0.52
CA ALA A 351 -13.89 -18.22 -0.99
C ALA A 351 -14.88 -17.34 -1.77
N ARG A 352 -15.13 -17.67 -3.04
CA ARG A 352 -16.18 -17.06 -3.84
C ARG A 352 -17.43 -17.92 -3.74
N LEU A 353 -18.42 -17.45 -2.95
CA LEU A 353 -19.64 -18.18 -2.69
C LEU A 353 -20.63 -18.10 -3.87
N SER A 354 -20.56 -16.97 -4.62
CA SER A 354 -21.38 -16.75 -5.81
C SER A 354 -20.66 -15.78 -6.74
N ASP A 355 -21.27 -15.41 -7.86
CA ASP A 355 -20.76 -14.31 -8.68
C ASP A 355 -20.87 -12.95 -8.01
N LEU A 356 -21.73 -12.89 -6.96
CA LEU A 356 -22.01 -11.67 -6.19
C LEU A 356 -21.10 -11.51 -4.98
N LEU A 357 -20.77 -12.60 -4.26
CA LEU A 357 -20.15 -12.55 -2.93
C LEU A 357 -18.83 -13.32 -2.88
N ALA A 358 -17.80 -12.65 -2.38
CA ALA A 358 -16.52 -13.24 -2.02
C ALA A 358 -16.18 -12.91 -0.56
N LEU A 359 -15.71 -13.91 0.19
CA LEU A 359 -15.20 -13.75 1.55
C LEU A 359 -13.70 -14.03 1.57
N ARG A 360 -12.98 -13.32 2.44
CA ARG A 360 -11.51 -13.39 2.55
C ARG A 360 -11.10 -13.42 4.00
N LEU A 361 -10.07 -14.20 4.25
CA LEU A 361 -9.39 -14.29 5.54
C LEU A 361 -7.88 -14.30 5.27
N GLY A 362 -7.10 -13.63 6.08
CA GLY A 362 -5.65 -13.60 5.89
C GLY A 362 -4.86 -13.36 7.16
N LEU A 363 -3.55 -13.40 6.99
CA LEU A 363 -2.56 -13.06 8.00
C LEU A 363 -1.51 -12.16 7.35
N SER A 364 -1.27 -11.00 7.94
CA SER A 364 -0.27 -10.01 7.50
C SER A 364 0.56 -9.56 8.68
N GLN A 365 1.88 -9.74 8.64
CA GLN A 365 2.80 -9.34 9.72
C GLN A 365 2.45 -9.94 11.11
N GLY A 366 1.76 -11.08 11.15
CA GLY A 366 1.27 -11.68 12.39
C GLY A 366 -0.15 -11.27 12.79
N TYR A 367 -0.80 -10.32 12.08
CA TYR A 367 -2.17 -9.89 12.33
C TYR A 367 -3.16 -10.57 11.42
N THR A 368 -4.28 -10.99 11.96
CA THR A 368 -5.42 -11.52 11.19
C THR A 368 -6.07 -10.41 10.37
N THR A 369 -6.51 -10.74 9.17
CA THR A 369 -7.21 -9.81 8.29
C THR A 369 -8.50 -10.46 7.81
N PHE A 370 -9.53 -9.64 7.60
CA PHE A 370 -10.82 -10.06 7.08
C PHE A 370 -11.20 -9.21 5.87
N GLY A 371 -11.91 -9.80 4.93
CA GLY A 371 -12.40 -9.07 3.78
C GLY A 371 -13.68 -9.64 3.23
N ALA A 372 -14.48 -8.76 2.60
CA ALA A 372 -15.67 -9.13 1.85
C ALA A 372 -15.70 -8.36 0.54
N GLY A 373 -16.25 -8.99 -0.51
CA GLY A 373 -16.45 -8.36 -1.81
C GLY A 373 -17.86 -8.63 -2.31
N LEU A 374 -18.54 -7.59 -2.74
CA LEU A 374 -19.88 -7.65 -3.32
C LEU A 374 -19.86 -7.09 -4.73
N ARG A 375 -20.40 -7.84 -5.71
CA ARG A 375 -20.51 -7.40 -7.10
C ARG A 375 -21.98 -7.27 -7.48
N LEU A 376 -22.36 -6.07 -7.92
CA LEU A 376 -23.71 -5.73 -8.35
C LEU A 376 -23.68 -5.14 -9.77
N GLY A 377 -23.74 -6.02 -10.77
CA GLY A 377 -23.61 -5.62 -12.17
C GLY A 377 -22.25 -4.97 -12.46
N LEU A 378 -22.28 -3.67 -12.80
CA LEU A 378 -21.07 -2.87 -13.06
C LEU A 378 -20.36 -2.39 -11.78
N LEU A 379 -21.03 -2.43 -10.62
CA LEU A 379 -20.50 -1.97 -9.36
C LEU A 379 -19.85 -3.11 -8.59
N GLN A 380 -18.72 -2.84 -7.99
CA GLN A 380 -18.04 -3.74 -7.08
C GLN A 380 -17.68 -2.99 -5.79
N LEU A 381 -18.09 -3.53 -4.65
CA LEU A 381 -17.74 -3.04 -3.32
C LEU A 381 -16.83 -4.06 -2.66
N ASP A 382 -15.66 -3.64 -2.23
CA ASP A 382 -14.73 -4.46 -1.47
C ASP A 382 -14.43 -3.79 -0.12
N TYR A 383 -14.44 -4.57 0.95
CA TYR A 383 -14.10 -4.16 2.30
C TYR A 383 -12.98 -5.01 2.86
N ALA A 384 -12.15 -4.41 3.70
CA ALA A 384 -11.15 -5.10 4.50
C ALA A 384 -11.01 -4.48 5.90
N TYR A 385 -10.80 -5.35 6.88
CA TYR A 385 -10.33 -5.02 8.22
C TYR A 385 -8.97 -5.69 8.43
N TYR A 386 -7.95 -4.93 8.82
CA TYR A 386 -6.58 -5.43 8.88
C TYR A 386 -5.73 -4.68 9.89
N GLY A 387 -4.76 -5.39 10.50
CA GLY A 387 -3.77 -4.83 11.41
C GLY A 387 -2.45 -4.49 10.70
N VAL A 388 -1.80 -3.45 11.17
CA VAL A 388 -0.44 -3.04 10.79
C VAL A 388 0.39 -2.87 12.06
N GLU A 389 1.65 -3.34 12.06
CA GLU A 389 2.58 -3.11 13.16
C GLU A 389 3.17 -1.70 13.09
N GLU A 390 3.05 -0.95 14.16
CA GLU A 390 3.64 0.39 14.33
C GLU A 390 4.84 0.38 15.28
N GLY A 391 5.04 -0.71 16.03
CA GLY A 391 6.17 -0.92 16.91
C GLY A 391 7.39 -1.54 16.21
N ARG A 392 8.34 -2.01 17.02
CA ARG A 392 9.57 -2.67 16.55
C ARG A 392 9.39 -4.17 16.33
N ILE A 393 8.54 -4.79 17.12
CA ILE A 393 8.32 -6.24 17.13
C ILE A 393 6.86 -6.50 16.79
N PRO A 394 6.55 -7.44 15.87
CA PRO A 394 5.16 -7.82 15.57
C PRO A 394 4.38 -8.18 16.84
N GLY A 395 3.26 -7.51 17.07
CA GLY A 395 2.42 -7.64 18.26
C GLY A 395 2.63 -6.56 19.33
N GLN A 396 3.57 -5.64 19.14
CA GLN A 396 3.90 -4.61 20.14
C GLN A 396 2.91 -3.43 20.13
N VAL A 397 2.62 -2.88 18.93
CA VAL A 397 1.74 -1.73 18.75
C VAL A 397 0.86 -1.95 17.52
N PRO A 398 -0.24 -2.71 17.66
CA PRO A 398 -1.14 -2.96 16.54
C PRO A 398 -1.96 -1.72 16.18
N SER A 399 -1.96 -1.33 14.91
CA SER A 399 -2.86 -0.34 14.34
C SER A 399 -3.91 -1.05 13.49
N TRP A 400 -5.18 -0.96 13.88
CA TRP A 400 -6.29 -1.60 13.19
C TRP A 400 -6.96 -0.63 12.23
N ASN A 401 -7.21 -1.09 11.01
CA ASN A 401 -7.66 -0.25 9.91
C ASN A 401 -8.88 -0.85 9.20
N HIS A 402 -9.79 0.02 8.79
CA HIS A 402 -10.93 -0.28 7.93
C HIS A 402 -10.68 0.31 6.55
N SER A 403 -10.81 -0.49 5.50
CA SER A 403 -10.67 -0.03 4.11
C SER A 403 -11.88 -0.44 3.28
N LEU A 404 -12.44 0.51 2.56
CA LEU A 404 -13.59 0.31 1.68
C LEU A 404 -13.26 0.83 0.29
N LEU A 405 -13.55 0.06 -0.75
CA LEU A 405 -13.37 0.44 -2.15
C LEU A 405 -14.66 0.18 -2.94
N LEU A 406 -15.19 1.23 -3.52
CA LEU A 406 -16.27 1.14 -4.53
C LEU A 406 -15.67 1.35 -5.92
N THR A 407 -15.91 0.42 -6.85
CA THR A 407 -15.46 0.52 -8.24
C THR A 407 -16.60 0.34 -9.22
N ALA A 408 -16.56 1.09 -10.33
CA ALA A 408 -17.41 0.88 -11.50
C ALA A 408 -16.55 0.27 -12.62
N VAL A 409 -16.93 -0.92 -13.11
CA VAL A 409 -16.15 -1.71 -14.06
C VAL A 409 -17.02 -2.12 -15.24
N LEU A 410 -16.55 -1.89 -16.48
CA LEU A 410 -17.11 -2.44 -17.70
C LEU A 410 -16.34 -3.72 -18.09
N PHE A 411 -17.07 -4.73 -18.55
CA PHE A 411 -16.56 -6.04 -18.94
C PHE A 411 -16.63 -6.22 -20.47
#